data_6e372c1dc0fad2556fe5452bf4daaf07
#
_entry.id   6e372c1dc0fad2556fe5452bf4daaf07
#
_cell.length_a   1.000
_cell.length_b   1.000
_cell.length_c   1.000
_cell.angle_alpha   90.00
_cell.angle_beta   90.00
_cell.angle_gamma   90.00
#
_symmetry.space_group_name_H-M   'P 1'
#
loop_
_entity.id
_entity.type
_entity.pdbx_description
1 polymer ?
#
loop_
_entity_poly.entity_id
_entity_poly.type
_entity_poly.pdbx_seq_one_letter_code
_entity_poly.pdbx_strand_id
1 'polypeptide(L)'
;MRIAALLCFALLAANMAAAADITVLSGGAIEPGLRAAVAAFEKQSGHAVRVTFNTAPQIQKRVEGGDKFDIVIAPPAVIDPLQKLGAIAAGGPSVGRVGLGVAVREGAAPPDIATTDALRKTVLDADAIVFNRASTGQYFEGLLKRLDLWTAVEGKATRYADGASVLDHVKNGKGRDIAFAAITEILLYKDKGIRFVGPLPADVQNFTSYTASLTPQGSGSAAARELAAFFATAQSKQLFTAAGVE
;
A
#
# COMPACT_ATOMS: atom_id res chain seq x y z
N MET A 1 53.96 41.32 -34.20
CA MET A 1 53.29 40.95 -32.89
C MET A 1 51.94 40.36 -33.20
N ARG A 2 51.82 39.07 -33.09
CA ARG A 2 50.53 38.32 -33.27
C ARG A 2 50.15 37.75 -31.95
N ILE A 3 49.07 38.27 -31.37
CA ILE A 3 48.50 37.81 -30.09
C ILE A 3 47.57 36.64 -30.41
N ALA A 4 47.93 35.43 -29.97
CA ALA A 4 47.10 34.25 -30.05
C ALA A 4 46.12 34.24 -28.86
N ALA A 5 44.83 34.39 -29.14
CA ALA A 5 43.75 34.21 -28.15
C ALA A 5 43.48 32.71 -27.99
N LEU A 6 43.85 32.12 -26.83
CA LEU A 6 43.45 30.80 -26.43
C LEU A 6 41.97 30.88 -25.91
N LEU A 7 41.05 30.37 -26.71
CA LEU A 7 39.70 30.05 -26.23
C LEU A 7 39.76 28.76 -25.40
N CYS A 8 39.64 28.89 -24.09
CA CYS A 8 39.33 27.76 -23.21
C CYS A 8 37.84 27.39 -23.37
N PHE A 9 37.54 26.39 -24.17
CA PHE A 9 36.25 25.72 -24.21
C PHE A 9 36.17 24.79 -23.00
N ALA A 10 35.58 25.26 -21.90
CA ALA A 10 35.21 24.40 -20.79
C ALA A 10 34.07 23.51 -21.26
N LEU A 11 34.36 22.23 -21.58
CA LEU A 11 33.34 21.18 -21.74
C LEU A 11 32.67 20.97 -20.39
N LEU A 12 31.48 21.54 -20.20
CA LEU A 12 30.53 21.04 -19.22
C LEU A 12 30.09 19.65 -19.70
N ALA A 13 30.78 18.61 -19.27
CA ALA A 13 30.28 17.26 -19.34
C ALA A 13 29.08 17.19 -18.38
N ALA A 14 27.87 17.46 -18.89
CA ALA A 14 26.66 17.08 -18.23
C ALA A 14 26.74 15.57 -18.09
N ASN A 15 26.95 15.05 -16.87
CA ASN A 15 26.76 13.67 -16.54
C ASN A 15 25.26 13.36 -16.75
N MET A 16 24.89 13.01 -17.97
CA MET A 16 23.61 12.38 -18.24
C MET A 16 23.68 11.02 -17.56
N ALA A 17 23.21 10.93 -16.32
CA ALA A 17 23.00 9.64 -15.69
C ALA A 17 22.14 8.82 -16.66
N ALA A 18 22.66 7.66 -17.08
CA ALA A 18 21.90 6.78 -17.96
C ALA A 18 20.59 6.42 -17.27
N ALA A 19 19.49 6.47 -18.04
CA ALA A 19 18.20 6.03 -17.56
C ALA A 19 18.32 4.59 -17.05
N ALA A 20 17.88 4.33 -15.83
CA ALA A 20 17.91 3.00 -15.20
C ALA A 20 16.49 2.48 -15.00
N ASP A 21 16.35 1.17 -15.08
CA ASP A 21 15.11 0.46 -14.72
C ASP A 21 15.17 0.07 -13.24
N ILE A 22 14.24 0.55 -12.44
CA ILE A 22 14.13 0.25 -11.02
C ILE A 22 12.92 -0.67 -10.81
N THR A 23 13.10 -1.74 -10.05
CA THR A 23 12.03 -2.70 -9.75
C THR A 23 11.58 -2.59 -8.30
N VAL A 24 10.27 -2.45 -8.09
CA VAL A 24 9.67 -2.28 -6.77
C VAL A 24 8.62 -3.37 -6.54
N LEU A 25 8.70 -4.07 -5.41
CA LEU A 25 7.66 -4.96 -4.91
C LEU A 25 6.95 -4.30 -3.73
N SER A 26 5.65 -4.07 -3.84
CA SER A 26 4.89 -3.26 -2.87
C SER A 26 3.59 -3.90 -2.41
N GLY A 27 3.16 -3.55 -1.20
CA GLY A 27 1.81 -3.81 -0.73
C GLY A 27 0.76 -3.04 -1.55
N GLY A 28 -0.36 -3.69 -1.88
CA GLY A 28 -1.43 -3.09 -2.70
C GLY A 28 -2.13 -1.91 -2.02
N ALA A 29 -2.23 -1.92 -0.69
CA ALA A 29 -2.95 -0.87 0.03
C ALA A 29 -2.38 0.56 -0.15
N ILE A 30 -1.12 0.72 -0.58
CA ILE A 30 -0.53 2.03 -0.87
C ILE A 30 -0.43 2.33 -2.37
N GLU A 31 -1.00 1.48 -3.22
CA GLU A 31 -0.89 1.59 -4.69
C GLU A 31 -1.20 2.98 -5.25
N PRO A 32 -2.31 3.68 -4.87
CA PRO A 32 -2.62 4.98 -5.46
C PRO A 32 -1.53 6.03 -5.18
N GLY A 33 -1.07 6.12 -3.94
CA GLY A 33 -0.02 7.04 -3.53
C GLY A 33 1.34 6.68 -4.17
N LEU A 34 1.67 5.38 -4.21
CA LEU A 34 2.92 4.92 -4.80
C LEU A 34 2.97 5.18 -6.31
N ARG A 35 1.87 4.96 -7.05
CA ARG A 35 1.81 5.30 -8.48
C ARG A 35 2.03 6.79 -8.73
N ALA A 36 1.41 7.65 -7.92
CA ALA A 36 1.60 9.11 -8.03
C ALA A 36 3.05 9.51 -7.70
N ALA A 37 3.64 8.95 -6.65
CA ALA A 37 5.02 9.22 -6.26
C ALA A 37 6.02 8.72 -7.32
N VAL A 38 5.82 7.52 -7.87
CA VAL A 38 6.64 6.96 -8.95
C VAL A 38 6.57 7.84 -10.19
N ALA A 39 5.39 8.24 -10.65
CA ALA A 39 5.24 9.10 -11.83
C ALA A 39 5.95 10.46 -11.64
N ALA A 40 5.92 11.04 -10.44
CA ALA A 40 6.65 12.27 -10.13
C ALA A 40 8.16 12.04 -10.14
N PHE A 41 8.65 10.93 -9.59
CA PHE A 41 10.06 10.57 -9.61
C PHE A 41 10.59 10.34 -11.03
N GLU A 42 9.89 9.54 -11.84
CA GLU A 42 10.25 9.27 -13.23
C GLU A 42 10.38 10.56 -14.06
N LYS A 43 9.44 11.49 -13.87
CA LYS A 43 9.46 12.79 -14.52
C LYS A 43 10.68 13.64 -14.13
N GLN A 44 11.15 13.53 -12.89
CA GLN A 44 12.27 14.33 -12.36
C GLN A 44 13.63 13.72 -12.70
N SER A 45 13.75 12.40 -12.58
CA SER A 45 15.02 11.69 -12.69
C SER A 45 15.31 11.15 -14.09
N GLY A 46 14.27 10.92 -14.90
CA GLY A 46 14.38 10.23 -16.18
C GLY A 46 14.56 8.71 -16.05
N HIS A 47 14.55 8.16 -14.82
CA HIS A 47 14.57 6.70 -14.59
C HIS A 47 13.18 6.10 -14.85
N ALA A 48 13.12 4.80 -15.15
CA ALA A 48 11.89 4.04 -15.26
C ALA A 48 11.69 3.18 -14.01
N VAL A 49 10.44 3.09 -13.49
CA VAL A 49 10.13 2.31 -12.30
C VAL A 49 9.02 1.30 -12.57
N ARG A 50 9.33 0.03 -12.41
CA ARG A 50 8.35 -1.05 -12.53
C ARG A 50 7.89 -1.50 -11.16
N VAL A 51 6.60 -1.26 -10.85
CA VAL A 51 6.01 -1.65 -9.57
C VAL A 51 5.17 -2.91 -9.74
N THR A 52 5.41 -3.89 -8.89
CA THR A 52 4.57 -5.08 -8.72
C THR A 52 3.86 -5.01 -7.39
N PHE A 53 2.52 -5.11 -7.40
CA PHE A 53 1.73 -5.11 -6.17
C PHE A 53 1.37 -6.53 -5.75
N ASN A 54 1.52 -6.81 -4.47
CA ASN A 54 1.18 -8.08 -3.85
C ASN A 54 0.65 -7.87 -2.42
N THR A 55 0.03 -8.90 -1.86
CA THR A 55 -0.31 -8.91 -0.43
C THR A 55 0.92 -9.19 0.43
N ALA A 56 0.89 -8.82 1.70
CA ALA A 56 2.02 -9.03 2.61
C ALA A 56 2.56 -10.48 2.63
N PRO A 57 1.72 -11.53 2.71
CA PRO A 57 2.21 -12.91 2.62
C PRO A 57 2.86 -13.25 1.28
N GLN A 58 2.33 -12.70 0.18
CA GLN A 58 2.91 -12.92 -1.16
C GLN A 58 4.26 -12.23 -1.30
N ILE A 59 4.41 -11.00 -0.78
CA ILE A 59 5.69 -10.28 -0.76
C ILE A 59 6.74 -11.11 -0.04
N GLN A 60 6.44 -11.57 1.18
CA GLN A 60 7.34 -12.37 1.97
C GLN A 60 7.78 -13.63 1.20
N LYS A 61 6.81 -14.41 0.70
CA LYS A 61 7.06 -15.63 -0.07
C LYS A 61 7.96 -15.39 -1.28
N ARG A 62 7.73 -14.30 -2.03
CA ARG A 62 8.52 -13.97 -3.23
C ARG A 62 9.96 -13.61 -2.90
N VAL A 63 10.17 -12.78 -1.88
CA VAL A 63 11.52 -12.38 -1.47
C VAL A 63 12.29 -13.57 -0.88
N GLU A 64 11.67 -14.37 -0.02
CA GLU A 64 12.25 -15.61 0.52
C GLU A 64 12.52 -16.64 -0.58
N GLY A 65 11.69 -16.67 -1.63
CA GLY A 65 11.87 -17.51 -2.82
C GLY A 65 12.97 -17.04 -3.77
N GLY A 66 13.62 -15.90 -3.49
CA GLY A 66 14.75 -15.38 -4.25
C GLY A 66 14.38 -14.48 -5.44
N ASP A 67 13.13 -14.06 -5.57
CA ASP A 67 12.73 -13.06 -6.57
C ASP A 67 13.55 -11.77 -6.39
N LYS A 68 13.96 -11.16 -7.50
CA LYS A 68 14.84 -10.00 -7.50
C LYS A 68 14.04 -8.70 -7.68
N PHE A 69 14.22 -7.82 -6.73
CA PHE A 69 13.69 -6.44 -6.74
C PHE A 69 14.74 -5.50 -6.16
N ASP A 70 14.68 -4.23 -6.51
CA ASP A 70 15.56 -3.21 -5.95
C ASP A 70 15.01 -2.67 -4.61
N ILE A 71 13.69 -2.51 -4.53
CA ILE A 71 13.00 -1.98 -3.34
C ILE A 71 11.83 -2.89 -2.99
N VAL A 72 11.67 -3.16 -1.70
CA VAL A 72 10.50 -3.82 -1.12
C VAL A 72 9.77 -2.82 -0.21
N ILE A 73 8.46 -2.64 -0.44
CA ILE A 73 7.61 -1.78 0.40
C ILE A 73 6.53 -2.64 1.05
N ALA A 74 6.65 -2.80 2.36
CA ALA A 74 5.80 -3.75 3.09
C ALA A 74 5.59 -3.31 4.56
N PRO A 75 4.60 -3.92 5.25
CA PRO A 75 4.42 -3.72 6.69
C PRO A 75 5.56 -4.32 7.52
N PRO A 76 5.75 -3.86 8.78
CA PRO A 76 6.78 -4.38 9.69
C PRO A 76 6.76 -5.91 9.84
N ALA A 77 5.58 -6.53 9.85
CA ALA A 77 5.45 -7.99 9.94
C ALA A 77 6.14 -8.75 8.78
N VAL A 78 6.38 -8.09 7.65
CA VAL A 78 7.15 -8.64 6.50
C VAL A 78 8.58 -8.11 6.52
N ILE A 79 8.75 -6.83 6.81
CA ILE A 79 10.07 -6.17 6.82
C ILE A 79 11.01 -6.81 7.84
N ASP A 80 10.55 -6.98 9.09
CA ASP A 80 11.40 -7.47 10.19
C ASP A 80 11.98 -8.88 9.95
N PRO A 81 11.19 -9.88 9.50
CA PRO A 81 11.76 -11.18 9.13
C PRO A 81 12.74 -11.11 7.96
N LEU A 82 12.43 -10.35 6.92
CA LEU A 82 13.30 -10.21 5.76
C LEU A 82 14.63 -9.50 6.08
N GLN A 83 14.62 -8.55 6.99
CA GLN A 83 15.85 -7.92 7.50
C GLN A 83 16.73 -8.93 8.27
N LYS A 84 16.11 -9.73 9.14
CA LYS A 84 16.83 -10.78 9.90
C LYS A 84 17.47 -11.81 8.99
N LEU A 85 16.87 -12.09 7.83
CA LEU A 85 17.40 -12.96 6.80
C LEU A 85 18.47 -12.28 5.91
N GLY A 86 18.71 -10.97 6.07
CA GLY A 86 19.59 -10.20 5.19
C GLY A 86 19.06 -10.02 3.76
N ALA A 87 17.78 -10.32 3.52
CA ALA A 87 17.16 -10.18 2.21
C ALA A 87 16.85 -8.73 1.84
N ILE A 88 16.71 -7.86 2.84
CA ILE A 88 16.56 -6.40 2.69
C ILE A 88 17.41 -5.66 3.72
N ALA A 89 17.82 -4.44 3.39
CA ALA A 89 18.61 -3.59 4.27
C ALA A 89 17.81 -3.17 5.51
N ALA A 90 18.51 -2.97 6.62
CA ALA A 90 17.95 -2.39 7.81
C ALA A 90 17.64 -0.89 7.60
N GLY A 91 16.54 -0.43 8.19
CA GLY A 91 16.07 0.93 8.00
C GLY A 91 15.44 1.13 6.63
N GLY A 92 14.92 2.32 6.41
CA GLY A 92 14.26 2.73 5.18
C GLY A 92 13.22 3.81 5.49
N PRO A 93 12.84 4.66 4.53
CA PRO A 93 11.83 5.67 4.77
C PRO A 93 10.46 5.03 5.02
N SER A 94 9.73 5.57 5.99
CA SER A 94 8.29 5.33 6.10
C SER A 94 7.61 6.01 4.91
N VAL A 95 6.78 5.28 4.20
CA VAL A 95 5.96 5.82 3.11
C VAL A 95 4.56 6.19 3.60
N GLY A 96 4.22 5.88 4.86
CA GLY A 96 2.97 6.23 5.51
C GLY A 96 2.23 5.03 6.06
N ARG A 97 0.98 5.23 6.46
CA ARG A 97 0.11 4.21 7.04
C ARG A 97 -1.30 4.28 6.45
N VAL A 98 -1.99 3.17 6.42
CA VAL A 98 -3.35 3.07 5.87
C VAL A 98 -4.28 2.47 6.92
N GLY A 99 -5.39 3.15 7.17
CA GLY A 99 -6.45 2.70 8.07
C GLY A 99 -7.35 1.64 7.45
N LEU A 100 -8.04 0.88 8.30
CA LEU A 100 -9.09 -0.03 7.90
C LEU A 100 -10.41 0.73 7.76
N GLY A 101 -11.12 0.50 6.67
CA GLY A 101 -12.39 1.11 6.36
C GLY A 101 -13.52 0.11 6.12
N VAL A 102 -14.73 0.64 6.15
CA VAL A 102 -15.97 -0.08 5.88
C VAL A 102 -16.58 0.46 4.60
N ALA A 103 -17.03 -0.46 3.74
CA ALA A 103 -17.70 -0.10 2.50
C ALA A 103 -18.89 -1.02 2.23
N VAL A 104 -19.86 -0.49 1.50
CA VAL A 104 -21.05 -1.20 1.03
C VAL A 104 -21.23 -0.92 -0.46
N ARG A 105 -22.11 -1.67 -1.10
CA ARG A 105 -22.52 -1.40 -2.48
C ARG A 105 -23.17 -0.01 -2.56
N GLU A 106 -22.89 0.69 -3.64
CA GLU A 106 -23.55 1.95 -3.93
C GLU A 106 -25.07 1.78 -3.99
N GLY A 107 -25.82 2.73 -3.42
CA GLY A 107 -27.28 2.67 -3.27
C GLY A 107 -27.76 1.84 -2.06
N ALA A 108 -26.90 1.06 -1.41
CA ALA A 108 -27.27 0.42 -0.14
C ALA A 108 -27.31 1.45 1.01
N ALA A 109 -28.19 1.24 1.98
CA ALA A 109 -28.21 2.02 3.19
C ALA A 109 -26.89 1.84 3.95
N PRO A 110 -26.19 2.93 4.33
CA PRO A 110 -24.96 2.81 5.10
C PRO A 110 -25.27 2.28 6.50
N PRO A 111 -24.54 1.27 6.97
CA PRO A 111 -24.68 0.80 8.34
C PRO A 111 -24.10 1.81 9.33
N ASP A 112 -24.57 1.77 10.56
CA ASP A 112 -23.99 2.54 11.66
C ASP A 112 -22.70 1.86 12.16
N ILE A 113 -21.60 2.59 12.11
CA ILE A 113 -20.28 2.14 12.60
C ILE A 113 -19.62 3.20 13.50
N ALA A 114 -20.40 4.14 14.05
CA ALA A 114 -19.86 5.27 14.81
C ALA A 114 -19.18 4.85 16.12
N THR A 115 -19.58 3.75 16.70
CA THR A 115 -19.01 3.18 17.93
C THR A 115 -18.71 1.70 17.76
N THR A 116 -17.92 1.12 18.67
CA THR A 116 -17.65 -0.32 18.66
C THR A 116 -18.94 -1.13 18.84
N ASP A 117 -19.91 -0.69 19.64
CA ASP A 117 -21.20 -1.38 19.80
C ASP A 117 -22.05 -1.31 18.53
N ALA A 118 -22.07 -0.15 17.84
CA ALA A 118 -22.73 -0.02 16.55
C ALA A 118 -22.08 -0.93 15.50
N LEU A 119 -20.75 -1.00 15.46
CA LEU A 119 -20.00 -1.92 14.60
C LEU A 119 -20.34 -3.39 14.90
N ARG A 120 -20.42 -3.79 16.20
CA ARG A 120 -20.83 -5.15 16.61
C ARG A 120 -22.20 -5.50 16.04
N LYS A 121 -23.18 -4.61 16.22
CA LYS A 121 -24.53 -4.79 15.69
C LYS A 121 -24.50 -4.90 14.16
N THR A 122 -23.81 -4.01 13.50
CA THR A 122 -23.65 -3.99 12.04
C THR A 122 -23.09 -5.31 11.51
N VAL A 123 -22.04 -5.84 12.13
CA VAL A 123 -21.43 -7.12 11.75
C VAL A 123 -22.39 -8.31 11.97
N LEU A 124 -23.17 -8.28 13.06
CA LEU A 124 -24.17 -9.34 13.34
C LEU A 124 -25.36 -9.28 12.36
N ASP A 125 -25.79 -8.08 11.96
CA ASP A 125 -26.94 -7.88 11.09
C ASP A 125 -26.61 -8.03 9.59
N ALA A 126 -25.34 -8.05 9.20
CA ALA A 126 -24.89 -8.23 7.81
C ALA A 126 -25.27 -9.60 7.27
N ASP A 127 -25.57 -9.68 5.98
CA ASP A 127 -25.80 -10.95 5.28
C ASP A 127 -24.45 -11.62 4.93
N ALA A 128 -23.44 -10.82 4.55
CA ALA A 128 -22.06 -11.27 4.40
C ALA A 128 -21.07 -10.21 4.95
N ILE A 129 -20.00 -10.68 5.57
CA ILE A 129 -18.82 -9.88 5.92
C ILE A 129 -17.65 -10.32 5.06
N VAL A 130 -17.09 -9.36 4.31
CA VAL A 130 -16.14 -9.65 3.24
C VAL A 130 -14.84 -8.92 3.51
N PHE A 131 -13.72 -9.64 3.56
CA PHE A 131 -12.40 -9.10 3.81
C PHE A 131 -11.30 -9.92 3.14
N ASN A 132 -10.07 -9.42 3.11
CA ASN A 132 -8.96 -10.13 2.49
C ASN A 132 -8.14 -10.94 3.51
N ARG A 133 -7.17 -11.72 3.00
CA ARG A 133 -6.19 -12.47 3.81
C ARG A 133 -4.88 -11.70 4.03
N ALA A 134 -4.82 -10.44 3.63
CA ALA A 134 -3.70 -9.55 3.87
C ALA A 134 -3.78 -8.91 5.28
N SER A 135 -2.86 -7.98 5.58
CA SER A 135 -2.72 -7.38 6.93
C SER A 135 -4.02 -6.78 7.46
N THR A 136 -4.78 -6.07 6.64
CA THR A 136 -6.07 -5.46 7.05
C THR A 136 -7.11 -6.50 7.42
N GLY A 137 -7.27 -7.54 6.62
CA GLY A 137 -8.24 -8.60 6.89
C GLY A 137 -7.81 -9.50 8.05
N GLN A 138 -6.52 -9.77 8.21
CA GLN A 138 -6.00 -10.49 9.40
C GLN A 138 -6.29 -9.72 10.69
N TYR A 139 -6.08 -8.39 10.68
CA TYR A 139 -6.45 -7.56 11.82
C TYR A 139 -7.95 -7.63 12.10
N PHE A 140 -8.80 -7.49 11.07
CA PHE A 140 -10.24 -7.51 11.21
C PHE A 140 -10.75 -8.85 11.78
N GLU A 141 -10.25 -9.99 11.28
CA GLU A 141 -10.56 -11.30 11.86
C GLU A 141 -10.13 -11.38 13.34
N GLY A 142 -8.94 -10.91 13.66
CA GLY A 142 -8.45 -10.81 15.04
C GLY A 142 -9.35 -9.91 15.90
N LEU A 143 -9.87 -8.81 15.35
CA LEU A 143 -10.82 -7.93 16.03
C LEU A 143 -12.13 -8.64 16.32
N LEU A 144 -12.70 -9.38 15.37
CA LEU A 144 -13.92 -10.16 15.56
C LEU A 144 -13.75 -11.19 16.68
N LYS A 145 -12.58 -11.83 16.78
CA LYS A 145 -12.25 -12.78 17.86
C LYS A 145 -12.16 -12.06 19.21
N ARG A 146 -11.48 -10.91 19.29
CA ARG A 146 -11.38 -10.11 20.53
C ARG A 146 -12.72 -9.55 21.02
N LEU A 147 -13.64 -9.32 20.10
CA LEU A 147 -15.00 -8.87 20.40
C LEU A 147 -15.99 -10.01 20.64
N ASP A 148 -15.54 -11.27 20.69
CA ASP A 148 -16.36 -12.48 20.83
C ASP A 148 -17.47 -12.62 19.77
N LEU A 149 -17.21 -12.09 18.56
CA LEU A 149 -18.16 -12.14 17.44
C LEU A 149 -17.89 -13.28 16.46
N TRP A 150 -16.66 -13.82 16.45
CA TRP A 150 -16.21 -14.73 15.41
C TRP A 150 -17.15 -15.92 15.20
N THR A 151 -17.51 -16.63 16.26
CA THR A 151 -18.40 -17.81 16.20
C THR A 151 -19.76 -17.50 15.58
N ALA A 152 -20.30 -16.29 15.85
CA ALA A 152 -21.60 -15.88 15.33
C ALA A 152 -21.55 -15.49 13.84
N VAL A 153 -20.37 -15.14 13.29
CA VAL A 153 -20.25 -14.57 11.95
C VAL A 153 -19.37 -15.37 10.99
N GLU A 154 -18.64 -16.39 11.45
CA GLU A 154 -17.74 -17.18 10.60
C GLU A 154 -18.45 -17.84 9.42
N GLY A 155 -19.70 -18.27 9.60
CA GLY A 155 -20.52 -18.89 8.54
C GLY A 155 -20.91 -17.94 7.41
N LYS A 156 -20.81 -16.61 7.63
CA LYS A 156 -21.07 -15.56 6.62
C LYS A 156 -19.84 -14.71 6.30
N ALA A 157 -18.66 -15.12 6.79
CA ALA A 157 -17.39 -14.47 6.51
C ALA A 157 -16.78 -15.00 5.21
N THR A 158 -16.61 -14.12 4.24
CA THR A 158 -15.93 -14.44 2.97
C THR A 158 -14.57 -13.77 2.91
N ARG A 159 -13.52 -14.54 2.59
CA ARG A 159 -12.14 -14.07 2.56
C ARG A 159 -11.54 -14.23 1.17
N TYR A 160 -11.06 -13.12 0.62
CA TYR A 160 -10.38 -13.08 -0.66
C TYR A 160 -8.86 -12.95 -0.52
N ALA A 161 -8.14 -13.13 -1.62
CA ALA A 161 -6.69 -12.97 -1.65
C ALA A 161 -6.27 -11.50 -1.50
N ASP A 162 -7.07 -10.56 -2.04
CA ASP A 162 -6.76 -9.14 -2.16
C ASP A 162 -8.00 -8.25 -1.94
N GLY A 163 -7.78 -6.92 -1.85
CA GLY A 163 -8.84 -5.96 -1.61
C GLY A 163 -9.74 -5.73 -2.82
N ALA A 164 -9.24 -5.84 -4.04
CA ALA A 164 -10.05 -5.68 -5.25
C ALA A 164 -11.16 -6.73 -5.30
N SER A 165 -10.82 -8.00 -5.07
CA SER A 165 -11.78 -9.11 -5.01
C SER A 165 -12.82 -8.92 -3.90
N VAL A 166 -12.44 -8.34 -2.75
CA VAL A 166 -13.37 -7.97 -1.65
C VAL A 166 -14.40 -6.96 -2.15
N LEU A 167 -13.94 -5.89 -2.81
CA LEU A 167 -14.80 -4.80 -3.27
C LEU A 167 -15.67 -5.23 -4.44
N ASP A 168 -15.16 -6.06 -5.35
CA ASP A 168 -15.95 -6.64 -6.45
C ASP A 168 -17.05 -7.57 -5.94
N HIS A 169 -16.82 -8.35 -4.88
CA HIS A 169 -17.86 -9.14 -4.23
C HIS A 169 -19.01 -8.24 -3.76
N VAL A 170 -18.70 -7.23 -2.94
CA VAL A 170 -19.73 -6.35 -2.36
C VAL A 170 -20.42 -5.51 -3.43
N LYS A 171 -19.70 -5.05 -4.45
CA LYS A 171 -20.25 -4.33 -5.60
C LYS A 171 -21.32 -5.14 -6.33
N ASN A 172 -21.08 -6.44 -6.54
CA ASN A 172 -21.96 -7.34 -7.29
C ASN A 172 -22.97 -8.08 -6.39
N GLY A 173 -22.83 -7.95 -5.08
CA GLY A 173 -23.73 -8.55 -4.09
C GLY A 173 -25.13 -7.96 -4.13
N LYS A 174 -26.11 -8.74 -3.68
CA LYS A 174 -27.53 -8.34 -3.65
C LYS A 174 -28.05 -8.10 -2.23
N GLY A 175 -27.32 -8.56 -1.22
CA GLY A 175 -27.68 -8.46 0.16
C GLY A 175 -27.08 -7.23 0.87
N ARG A 176 -27.10 -7.31 2.21
CA ARG A 176 -26.40 -6.37 3.11
C ARG A 176 -24.95 -6.83 3.31
N ASP A 177 -24.24 -6.95 2.18
CA ASP A 177 -22.84 -7.34 2.18
C ASP A 177 -21.98 -6.15 2.59
N ILE A 178 -21.05 -6.37 3.51
CA ILE A 178 -20.19 -5.33 4.05
C ILE A 178 -18.72 -5.69 3.79
N ALA A 179 -17.99 -4.79 3.12
CA ALA A 179 -16.56 -4.89 2.91
C ALA A 179 -15.78 -4.27 4.06
N PHE A 180 -14.72 -4.95 4.50
CA PHE A 180 -13.68 -4.46 5.39
C PHE A 180 -12.34 -4.52 4.67
N ALA A 181 -11.83 -3.36 4.26
CA ALA A 181 -10.63 -3.25 3.41
C ALA A 181 -9.81 -2.00 3.77
N ALA A 182 -8.62 -1.87 3.20
CA ALA A 182 -7.83 -0.66 3.33
C ALA A 182 -8.61 0.55 2.75
N ILE A 183 -8.60 1.68 3.46
CA ILE A 183 -9.35 2.89 3.04
C ILE A 183 -8.94 3.31 1.62
N THR A 184 -7.66 3.28 1.31
CA THR A 184 -7.13 3.61 -0.02
C THR A 184 -7.67 2.72 -1.14
N GLU A 185 -7.82 1.41 -0.88
CA GLU A 185 -8.41 0.46 -1.83
C GLU A 185 -9.90 0.77 -2.04
N ILE A 186 -10.64 1.07 -0.96
CA ILE A 186 -12.06 1.48 -1.04
C ILE A 186 -12.21 2.75 -1.88
N LEU A 187 -11.33 3.74 -1.68
CA LEU A 187 -11.38 5.00 -2.40
C LEU A 187 -11.14 4.85 -3.91
N LEU A 188 -10.39 3.83 -4.34
CA LEU A 188 -10.24 3.50 -5.77
C LEU A 188 -11.54 3.02 -6.43
N TYR A 189 -12.49 2.51 -5.64
CA TYR A 189 -13.79 2.04 -6.09
C TYR A 189 -14.91 3.06 -5.88
N LYS A 190 -14.60 4.23 -5.32
CA LYS A 190 -15.52 5.36 -5.25
C LYS A 190 -15.98 5.68 -6.68
N ASP A 191 -17.26 5.92 -6.83
CA ASP A 191 -17.91 6.17 -8.13
C ASP A 191 -17.85 4.97 -9.13
N LYS A 192 -17.48 3.77 -8.63
CA LYS A 192 -17.46 2.51 -9.39
C LYS A 192 -18.39 1.45 -8.80
N GLY A 193 -19.44 1.88 -8.10
CA GLY A 193 -20.43 1.00 -7.49
C GLY A 193 -20.14 0.63 -6.03
N ILE A 194 -19.17 1.27 -5.37
CA ILE A 194 -18.87 1.14 -3.95
C ILE A 194 -19.02 2.47 -3.23
N ARG A 195 -19.71 2.43 -2.10
CA ARG A 195 -19.83 3.54 -1.15
C ARG A 195 -18.91 3.31 0.05
N PHE A 196 -17.99 4.22 0.27
CA PHE A 196 -17.22 4.28 1.52
C PHE A 196 -18.15 4.75 2.65
N VAL A 197 -18.29 3.97 3.72
CA VAL A 197 -19.09 4.29 4.89
C VAL A 197 -18.28 5.13 5.88
N GLY A 198 -17.04 4.73 6.14
CA GLY A 198 -16.14 5.41 7.07
C GLY A 198 -15.00 4.50 7.54
N PRO A 199 -14.05 5.05 8.32
CA PRO A 199 -13.08 4.26 9.05
C PRO A 199 -13.76 3.44 10.15
N LEU A 200 -13.09 2.44 10.70
CA LEU A 200 -13.54 1.80 11.95
C LEU A 200 -13.59 2.81 13.09
N PRO A 201 -14.42 2.56 14.14
CA PRO A 201 -14.39 3.36 15.36
C PRO A 201 -12.97 3.50 15.91
N ALA A 202 -12.63 4.67 16.47
CA ALA A 202 -11.26 5.02 16.85
C ALA A 202 -10.62 4.04 17.86
N ASP A 203 -11.43 3.48 18.76
CA ASP A 203 -11.01 2.53 19.80
C ASP A 203 -10.66 1.14 19.26
N VAL A 204 -11.11 0.82 18.05
CA VAL A 204 -10.83 -0.44 17.36
C VAL A 204 -10.23 -0.23 15.95
N GLN A 205 -9.82 1.00 15.63
CA GLN A 205 -9.12 1.28 14.38
C GLN A 205 -7.72 0.68 14.39
N ASN A 206 -7.27 0.26 13.22
CA ASN A 206 -5.89 -0.17 12.99
C ASN A 206 -5.30 0.51 11.77
N PHE A 207 -4.05 0.91 11.91
CA PHE A 207 -3.26 1.44 10.82
C PHE A 207 -2.13 0.48 10.48
N THR A 208 -2.06 0.08 9.22
CA THR A 208 -0.92 -0.66 8.69
C THR A 208 0.10 0.34 8.16
N SER A 209 1.28 0.41 8.79
CA SER A 209 2.40 1.24 8.33
C SER A 209 3.20 0.51 7.25
N TYR A 210 3.82 1.28 6.35
CA TYR A 210 4.65 0.76 5.26
C TYR A 210 6.01 1.41 5.27
N THR A 211 7.05 0.59 5.06
CA THR A 211 8.45 1.01 4.97
C THR A 211 9.02 0.57 3.62
N ALA A 212 9.73 1.47 2.95
CA ALA A 212 10.47 1.16 1.72
C ALA A 212 11.90 0.76 2.09
N SER A 213 12.27 -0.49 1.85
CA SER A 213 13.60 -1.03 2.15
C SER A 213 14.31 -1.45 0.87
N LEU A 214 15.59 -1.10 0.76
CA LEU A 214 16.44 -1.56 -0.33
C LEU A 214 16.79 -3.05 -0.13
N THR A 215 16.82 -3.82 -1.21
CA THR A 215 17.44 -5.13 -1.23
C THR A 215 18.97 -5.01 -1.38
N PRO A 216 19.77 -6.07 -1.24
CA PRO A 216 21.18 -6.02 -1.59
C PRO A 216 21.44 -5.53 -3.02
N GLN A 217 20.62 -5.96 -4.00
CA GLN A 217 20.67 -5.47 -5.39
C GLN A 217 20.40 -3.97 -5.45
N GLY A 218 19.32 -3.50 -4.85
CA GLY A 218 18.94 -2.08 -4.83
C GLY A 218 19.95 -1.20 -4.09
N SER A 219 20.60 -1.73 -3.05
CA SER A 219 21.67 -1.03 -2.34
C SER A 219 22.89 -0.76 -3.23
N GLY A 220 23.15 -1.62 -4.22
CA GLY A 220 24.16 -1.42 -5.25
C GLY A 220 23.76 -0.41 -6.34
N SER A 221 22.46 -0.14 -6.53
CA SER A 221 21.94 0.75 -7.57
C SER A 221 21.83 2.21 -7.07
N ALA A 222 22.48 3.13 -7.75
CA ALA A 222 22.37 4.57 -7.45
C ALA A 222 20.93 5.06 -7.64
N ALA A 223 20.26 4.66 -8.73
CA ALA A 223 18.90 5.02 -9.04
C ALA A 223 17.89 4.48 -8.01
N ALA A 224 18.06 3.24 -7.52
CA ALA A 224 17.20 2.71 -6.49
C ALA A 224 17.36 3.44 -5.14
N ARG A 225 18.59 3.84 -4.79
CA ARG A 225 18.84 4.67 -3.61
C ARG A 225 18.20 6.06 -3.75
N GLU A 226 18.24 6.64 -4.94
CA GLU A 226 17.58 7.91 -5.23
C GLU A 226 16.06 7.83 -5.09
N LEU A 227 15.43 6.78 -5.64
CA LEU A 227 14.01 6.52 -5.45
C LEU A 227 13.65 6.32 -3.96
N ALA A 228 14.44 5.54 -3.22
CA ALA A 228 14.22 5.35 -1.78
C ALA A 228 14.31 6.68 -1.03
N ALA A 229 15.29 7.53 -1.37
CA ALA A 229 15.42 8.88 -0.78
C ALA A 229 14.23 9.78 -1.16
N PHE A 230 13.74 9.69 -2.40
CA PHE A 230 12.58 10.44 -2.86
C PHE A 230 11.34 10.16 -2.02
N PHE A 231 11.11 8.90 -1.60
CA PHE A 231 9.98 8.55 -0.73
C PHE A 231 10.00 9.28 0.63
N ALA A 232 11.15 9.75 1.11
CA ALA A 232 11.25 10.54 2.35
C ALA A 232 10.93 12.04 2.14
N THR A 233 10.85 12.54 0.89
CA THR A 233 10.65 13.96 0.60
C THR A 233 9.25 14.46 0.96
N ALA A 234 9.12 15.76 1.22
CA ALA A 234 7.82 16.41 1.45
C ALA A 234 6.87 16.24 0.26
N GLN A 235 7.39 16.30 -0.97
CA GLN A 235 6.61 16.09 -2.19
C GLN A 235 6.00 14.68 -2.23
N SER A 236 6.81 13.65 -1.99
CA SER A 236 6.33 12.26 -1.95
C SER A 236 5.25 12.09 -0.88
N LYS A 237 5.48 12.60 0.33
CA LYS A 237 4.51 12.54 1.42
C LYS A 237 3.17 13.19 1.05
N GLN A 238 3.19 14.36 0.38
CA GLN A 238 1.97 15.01 -0.11
C GLN A 238 1.22 14.14 -1.11
N LEU A 239 1.91 13.46 -2.02
CA LEU A 239 1.29 12.55 -3.00
C LEU A 239 0.65 11.33 -2.32
N PHE A 240 1.31 10.75 -1.32
CA PHE A 240 0.72 9.68 -0.51
C PHE A 240 -0.51 10.17 0.27
N THR A 241 -0.43 11.32 0.92
CA THR A 241 -1.56 11.90 1.68
C THR A 241 -2.75 12.21 0.78
N ALA A 242 -2.52 12.77 -0.41
CA ALA A 242 -3.59 13.03 -1.39
C ALA A 242 -4.31 11.74 -1.85
N ALA A 243 -3.65 10.60 -1.72
CA ALA A 243 -4.19 9.27 -2.04
C ALA A 243 -4.80 8.55 -0.82
N GLY A 244 -4.90 9.21 0.34
CA GLY A 244 -5.47 8.62 1.57
C GLY A 244 -4.48 7.80 2.41
N VAL A 245 -3.18 7.92 2.17
CA VAL A 245 -2.12 7.37 3.02
C VAL A 245 -1.69 8.45 4.01
N GLU A 246 -1.75 8.16 5.32
CA GLU A 246 -1.39 9.08 6.40
C GLU A 246 0.11 9.03 6.76
#